data_26d9264c6a4f3044d20a7b4cb3678c22
#
_entry.id   26d9264c6a4f3044d20a7b4cb3678c22
#
_cell.length_a   1.000
_cell.length_b   1.000
_cell.length_c   1.000
_cell.angle_alpha   90.00
_cell.angle_beta   90.00
_cell.angle_gamma   90.00
#
_symmetry.space_group_name_H-M   'P 1'
#
loop_
_entity.id
_entity.type
_entity.pdbx_description
1 polymer ?
#
loop_
_entity_poly.entity_id
_entity_poly.type
_entity_poly.pdbx_seq_one_letter_code
_entity_poly.pdbx_strand_id
1 'polypeptide(L)' 'MAPVAPQEGMVFTIEPMVNVGTWRDVTWPDGWTAVTADGKRSAQFEHQIVITPDGADILTARLPTSPPLWWEDGAA' A
#
# COMPACT_ATOMS: atom_id res chain seq x y z
N MET A 1 -6.31 11.49 19.87
CA MET A 1 -6.08 12.44 18.75
C MET A 1 -7.26 12.36 17.79
N ALA A 2 -7.83 13.49 17.44
CA ALA A 2 -8.91 13.50 16.46
C ALA A 2 -8.36 13.18 15.07
N PRO A 3 -9.09 12.41 14.23
CA PRO A 3 -8.66 12.17 12.87
C PRO A 3 -8.65 13.47 12.06
N VAL A 4 -7.70 13.55 11.13
CA VAL A 4 -7.59 14.69 10.22
C VAL A 4 -8.20 14.26 8.88
N ALA A 5 -9.18 15.06 8.41
CA ALA A 5 -9.75 14.83 7.09
C ALA A 5 -8.75 15.26 6.00
N PRO A 6 -8.60 14.47 4.92
CA PRO A 6 -7.77 14.89 3.80
C PRO A 6 -8.27 16.20 3.19
N GLN A 7 -7.34 17.09 2.85
CA GLN A 7 -7.64 18.39 2.25
C GLN A 7 -6.91 18.55 0.92
N GLU A 8 -7.43 19.39 0.06
CA GLU A 8 -6.83 19.68 -1.24
C GLU A 8 -5.35 20.05 -1.12
N GLY A 9 -4.53 19.47 -1.99
CA GLY A 9 -3.10 19.67 -1.99
C GLY A 9 -2.33 18.76 -1.04
N MET A 10 -3.02 18.03 -0.17
CA MET A 10 -2.39 17.12 0.75
C MET A 10 -1.91 15.87 0.01
N VAL A 11 -0.68 15.44 0.30
CA VAL A 11 -0.09 14.22 -0.26
C VAL A 11 0.09 13.21 0.86
N PHE A 12 -0.35 11.99 0.63
CA PHE A 12 -0.19 10.90 1.60
C PHE A 12 -0.11 9.56 0.87
N THR A 13 0.21 8.51 1.62
CA THR A 13 0.27 7.15 1.08
C THR A 13 -0.87 6.30 1.62
N ILE A 14 -1.30 5.32 0.82
CA ILE A 14 -2.18 4.24 1.25
C ILE A 14 -1.39 2.95 1.04
N GLU A 15 -1.17 2.21 2.13
CA GLU A 15 -0.30 1.04 2.16
C GLU A 15 -1.02 -0.16 2.77
N PRO A 16 -2.04 -0.72 2.11
CA PRO A 16 -2.74 -1.86 2.66
C PRO A 16 -1.84 -3.09 2.68
N MET A 17 -2.02 -3.91 3.73
CA MET A 17 -1.35 -5.20 3.85
C MET A 17 -2.42 -6.29 3.85
N VAL A 18 -2.27 -7.27 2.96
CA VAL A 18 -3.21 -8.38 2.84
C VAL A 18 -2.53 -9.64 3.36
N ASN A 19 -3.07 -10.22 4.40
CA ASN A 19 -2.52 -11.40 5.06
C ASN A 19 -3.38 -12.63 4.79
N VAL A 20 -2.73 -13.76 4.55
CA VAL A 20 -3.43 -15.04 4.39
C VAL A 20 -4.05 -15.49 5.71
N GLY A 21 -3.37 -15.19 6.83
CA GLY A 21 -3.82 -15.58 8.17
C GLY A 21 -4.24 -14.40 9.02
N THR A 22 -3.70 -14.32 10.22
CA THR A 22 -4.06 -13.27 11.18
C THR A 22 -3.58 -11.89 10.72
N TRP A 23 -4.30 -10.86 11.13
CA TRP A 23 -3.90 -9.47 10.92
C TRP A 23 -2.76 -9.05 11.87
N ARG A 24 -2.49 -9.82 12.91
CA ARG A 24 -1.52 -9.48 13.94
C ARG A 24 -0.10 -9.59 13.40
N ASP A 25 0.75 -8.69 13.83
CA ASP A 25 2.16 -8.65 13.47
C ASP A 25 3.05 -8.73 14.70
N VAL A 26 4.32 -9.02 14.45
CA VAL A 26 5.37 -9.00 15.45
C VAL A 26 6.50 -8.12 14.92
N THR A 27 6.89 -7.13 15.70
CA THR A 27 8.02 -6.27 15.35
C THR A 27 9.31 -6.88 15.88
N TRP A 28 10.32 -6.94 15.01
CA TRP A 28 11.63 -7.47 15.37
C TRP A 28 12.40 -6.51 16.30
N PRO A 29 13.49 -6.99 16.95
CA PRO A 29 14.28 -6.15 17.85
C PRO A 29 14.87 -4.91 17.19
N ASP A 30 14.99 -4.87 15.86
CA ASP A 30 15.45 -3.68 15.14
C ASP A 30 14.45 -2.50 15.21
N GLY A 31 13.25 -2.73 15.74
CA GLY A 31 12.21 -1.70 15.87
C GLY A 31 11.58 -1.32 14.54
N TRP A 32 11.90 -2.00 13.45
CA TRP A 32 11.48 -1.66 12.10
C TRP A 32 10.81 -2.83 11.38
N THR A 33 11.45 -3.99 11.39
CA THR A 33 10.93 -5.15 10.66
C THR A 33 9.71 -5.72 11.35
N ALA A 34 8.61 -5.81 10.63
CA ALA A 34 7.37 -6.42 11.10
C ALA A 34 7.06 -7.65 10.26
N VAL A 35 6.71 -8.73 10.91
CA VAL A 35 6.34 -10.00 10.26
C VAL A 35 4.97 -10.44 10.78
N THR A 36 4.28 -11.27 9.98
CA THR A 36 3.02 -11.85 10.44
C THR A 36 3.24 -12.72 11.67
N ALA A 37 2.35 -12.62 12.65
CA ALA A 37 2.49 -13.35 13.90
C ALA A 37 2.43 -14.86 13.70
N ASP A 38 1.72 -15.32 12.67
CA ASP A 38 1.54 -16.75 12.37
C ASP A 38 2.50 -17.28 11.29
N GLY A 39 3.37 -16.43 10.75
CA GLY A 39 4.32 -16.81 9.71
C GLY A 39 3.70 -17.06 8.34
N LYS A 40 2.42 -16.80 8.16
CA LYS A 40 1.77 -16.98 6.87
C LYS A 40 2.07 -15.81 5.94
N ARG A 41 1.81 -16.01 4.64
CA ARG A 41 2.16 -15.03 3.62
C ARG A 41 1.39 -13.74 3.76
N SER A 42 2.05 -12.64 3.39
CA SER A 42 1.47 -11.31 3.35
C SER A 42 1.91 -10.61 2.07
N ALA A 43 1.07 -9.75 1.56
CA ALA A 43 1.40 -8.88 0.43
C ALA A 43 1.11 -7.44 0.80
N GLN A 44 1.97 -6.54 0.33
CA GLN A 44 1.82 -5.10 0.54
C GLN A 44 1.76 -4.39 -0.79
N PHE A 45 0.91 -3.37 -0.84
CA PHE A 45 0.85 -2.43 -1.96
C PHE A 45 0.92 -1.03 -1.40
N GLU A 46 1.43 -0.09 -2.20
CA GLU A 46 1.54 1.29 -1.78
C GLU A 46 1.32 2.22 -2.96
N HIS A 47 0.49 3.24 -2.73
CA HIS A 47 0.34 4.34 -3.67
C HIS A 47 0.45 5.68 -2.95
N GLN A 48 1.08 6.64 -3.62
CA GLN A 48 1.04 8.04 -3.22
C GLN A 48 -0.15 8.72 -3.88
N ILE A 49 -0.88 9.49 -3.09
CA ILE A 49 -2.12 10.13 -3.51
C ILE A 49 -2.05 11.60 -3.18
N VAL A 50 -2.45 12.45 -4.12
CA VAL A 50 -2.66 13.87 -3.88
C VAL A 50 -4.15 14.20 -3.96
N ILE A 51 -4.63 14.99 -3.02
CA ILE A 51 -6.02 15.44 -3.02
C ILE A 51 -6.17 16.62 -3.98
N THR A 52 -7.11 16.49 -4.91
CA THR A 52 -7.45 17.51 -5.90
C THR A 52 -8.83 18.10 -5.62
N PRO A 53 -9.20 19.23 -6.26
CA PRO A 53 -10.55 19.79 -6.09
C PRO A 53 -11.67 18.81 -6.43
N ASP A 54 -11.43 17.91 -7.38
CA ASP A 54 -12.45 16.97 -7.88
C ASP A 54 -12.35 15.58 -7.28
N GLY A 55 -11.35 15.33 -6.41
CA GLY A 55 -11.15 13.99 -5.83
C GLY A 55 -9.72 13.76 -5.47
N ALA A 56 -9.09 12.77 -6.11
CA ALA A 56 -7.71 12.39 -5.80
C ALA A 56 -7.01 11.85 -7.05
N ASP A 57 -5.72 12.15 -7.17
CA ASP A 57 -4.85 11.59 -8.19
C ASP A 57 -3.88 10.61 -7.56
N ILE A 58 -3.67 9.49 -8.22
CA ILE A 58 -2.68 8.49 -7.82
C ILE A 58 -1.37 8.84 -8.52
N LEU A 59 -0.41 9.38 -7.76
CA LEU A 59 0.87 9.82 -8.30
C LEU A 59 1.74 8.65 -8.77
N THR A 60 1.57 7.49 -8.18
CA THR A 60 2.32 6.27 -8.50
C THR A 60 1.53 5.31 -9.38
N ALA A 61 0.51 5.80 -10.09
CA ALA A 61 -0.27 4.99 -10.99
C ALA A 61 0.61 4.42 -12.11
N ARG A 62 0.26 3.22 -12.57
CA ARG A 62 0.95 2.61 -13.70
C ARG A 62 0.73 3.44 -14.97
N LEU A 63 1.79 3.58 -15.75
CA LEU A 63 1.73 4.24 -17.04
C LEU A 63 1.43 3.21 -18.15
N PRO A 64 0.93 3.63 -19.31
CA PRO A 64 0.79 2.72 -20.46
C PRO A 64 2.12 2.07 -20.84
N THR A 65 3.25 2.73 -20.53
CA THR A 65 4.59 2.22 -20.80
C THR A 65 5.19 1.39 -19.67
N SER A 66 4.49 1.25 -18.55
CA SER A 66 4.96 0.44 -17.43
C SER A 66 5.02 -1.03 -17.84
N PRO A 67 6.06 -1.78 -17.42
CA PRO A 67 6.09 -3.20 -17.67
C PRO A 67 4.86 -3.90 -17.08
N PRO A 68 4.33 -4.93 -17.75
CA PRO A 68 3.22 -5.69 -17.17
C PRO A 68 3.67 -6.45 -15.92
N LEU A 69 2.75 -6.60 -14.99
CA LEU A 69 3.00 -7.46 -13.82
C LEU A 69 2.99 -8.92 -14.29
N TRP A 70 3.77 -9.76 -13.62
CA TRP A 70 3.95 -11.15 -14.06
C TRP A 70 2.65 -11.94 -14.18
N TRP A 71 1.61 -11.54 -13.45
CA TRP A 71 0.30 -12.20 -13.51
C TRP A 71 -0.65 -11.58 -14.54
N GLU A 72 -0.29 -10.46 -15.16
CA GLU A 72 -1.18 -9.74 -16.08
C GLU A 72 -1.01 -10.16 -17.53
N ASP A 73 0.19 -10.52 -17.93
CA ASP A 73 0.49 -10.80 -19.32
C ASP A 73 0.16 -12.26 -19.73
N GLY A 74 -0.37 -13.02 -18.83
CA GLY A 74 -0.71 -14.41 -19.08
C GLY A 74 0.48 -15.33 -19.27
N ALA A 75 1.68 -14.85 -19.04
CA ALA A 75 2.91 -15.63 -19.19
C ALA A 75 3.20 -16.47 -17.95
N ALA A 76 2.21 -16.72 -17.17
CA ALA A 76 2.35 -17.49 -15.95
C ALA A 76 2.95 -18.86 -16.18
#